data_8d9079d56190f81dbb55edfd240c54ab
#
_entry.id   8d9079d56190f81dbb55edfd240c54ab
#
_cell.length_a   1.000
_cell.length_b   1.000
_cell.length_c   1.000
_cell.angle_alpha   90.00
_cell.angle_beta   90.00
_cell.angle_gamma   90.00
#
_symmetry.space_group_name_H-M   'P 1'
#
loop_
_entity.id
_entity.type
_entity.pdbx_description
1 polymer ?
#
loop_
_entity_poly.entity_id
_entity_poly.type
_entity_poly.pdbx_seq_one_letter_code
_entity_poly.pdbx_strand_id
1 'polypeptide(L)'
;MQHQAFQPWLDSWGLVPDGDPFQSNWSKLLPVRRGKKRLMLKAAMADQEIAGSIVLEWFQGGGAARVFARRDNAVLMERLFGPTALSGMARAQGDGAAYAVLCEVAYKLHSAADRLPFDGLTPVEKWFEALSVTSNDFGGLFTKAKETFDALAFTQGPRVPLHGDLHHANVLQRSSGEWAAIDPKGLLGERTLEYAMMLFVDPHSKTGIGNCDGIVSRISLVSELAGVDADRLLSWTFCQAALYGAWFTGHPPEKLWRRLASDLADITLDPARLRTTG
;
A
#
# COMPACT_ATOMS: atom_id res chain seq x y z
N MET A 1 -3.68 -17.86 -28.96
CA MET A 1 -2.67 -16.76 -28.89
C MET A 1 -2.73 -15.93 -27.59
N GLN A 2 -3.89 -15.77 -26.94
CA GLN A 2 -4.03 -14.92 -25.73
C GLN A 2 -3.21 -15.37 -24.50
N HIS A 3 -2.92 -16.66 -24.34
CA HIS A 3 -2.22 -17.19 -23.16
C HIS A 3 -0.73 -17.50 -23.40
N GLN A 4 -0.20 -17.21 -24.59
CA GLN A 4 1.17 -17.59 -24.97
C GLN A 4 2.25 -17.02 -24.02
N ALA A 5 2.03 -15.80 -23.52
CA ALA A 5 2.95 -15.18 -22.55
C ALA A 5 3.02 -15.90 -21.19
N PHE A 6 2.05 -16.76 -20.87
CA PHE A 6 1.97 -17.50 -19.61
C PHE A 6 2.34 -18.99 -19.77
N GLN A 7 2.55 -19.48 -21.02
CA GLN A 7 2.72 -20.89 -21.32
C GLN A 7 3.78 -21.61 -20.48
N PRO A 8 4.98 -21.03 -20.23
CA PRO A 8 6.01 -21.70 -19.43
C PRO A 8 5.56 -22.07 -18.01
N TRP A 9 4.71 -21.23 -17.40
CA TRP A 9 4.18 -21.47 -16.05
C TRP A 9 2.92 -22.33 -16.08
N LEU A 10 2.08 -22.23 -17.12
CA LEU A 10 0.92 -23.10 -17.29
C LEU A 10 1.38 -24.56 -17.34
N ASP A 11 2.39 -24.87 -18.16
CA ASP A 11 2.93 -26.21 -18.33
C ASP A 11 3.62 -26.71 -17.05
N SER A 12 4.50 -25.89 -16.48
CA SER A 12 5.33 -26.31 -15.35
C SER A 12 4.55 -26.47 -14.04
N TRP A 13 3.46 -25.75 -13.86
CA TRP A 13 2.64 -25.79 -12.64
C TRP A 13 1.33 -26.56 -12.83
N GLY A 14 1.11 -27.14 -14.02
CA GLY A 14 -0.10 -27.91 -14.32
C GLY A 14 -1.37 -27.07 -14.24
N LEU A 15 -1.35 -25.87 -14.83
CA LEU A 15 -2.43 -24.91 -14.74
C LEU A 15 -3.29 -24.91 -16.01
N VAL A 16 -4.57 -24.68 -15.82
CA VAL A 16 -5.54 -24.48 -16.91
C VAL A 16 -6.07 -23.06 -16.81
N PRO A 17 -6.09 -22.26 -17.89
CA PRO A 17 -6.76 -20.96 -17.92
C PRO A 17 -8.22 -21.06 -17.47
N ASP A 18 -8.67 -20.10 -16.66
CA ASP A 18 -10.02 -20.02 -16.08
C ASP A 18 -10.59 -18.61 -16.20
N GLY A 19 -10.30 -17.95 -17.29
CA GLY A 19 -10.72 -16.60 -17.67
C GLY A 19 -9.76 -15.93 -18.64
N ASP A 20 -10.11 -14.74 -19.08
CA ASP A 20 -9.27 -13.95 -19.97
C ASP A 20 -8.09 -13.31 -19.23
N PRO A 21 -6.92 -13.18 -19.86
CA PRO A 21 -5.82 -12.45 -19.32
C PRO A 21 -6.12 -10.95 -19.32
N PHE A 22 -5.58 -10.26 -18.31
CA PHE A 22 -5.61 -8.81 -18.25
C PHE A 22 -4.25 -8.27 -17.81
N GLN A 23 -4.05 -6.98 -17.96
CA GLN A 23 -2.77 -6.34 -17.66
C GLN A 23 -3.01 -5.10 -16.79
N SER A 24 -2.18 -4.96 -15.76
CA SER A 24 -1.95 -3.69 -15.06
C SER A 24 -0.76 -2.95 -15.70
N ASN A 25 -0.41 -1.78 -15.18
CA ASN A 25 0.77 -1.05 -15.65
C ASN A 25 2.08 -1.85 -15.49
N TRP A 26 2.13 -2.77 -14.53
CA TRP A 26 3.37 -3.41 -14.07
C TRP A 26 3.35 -4.94 -14.11
N SER A 27 2.22 -5.55 -14.42
CA SER A 27 2.07 -7.01 -14.38
C SER A 27 1.03 -7.49 -15.37
N LYS A 28 1.24 -8.69 -15.93
CA LYS A 28 0.23 -9.45 -16.64
C LYS A 28 -0.40 -10.46 -15.69
N LEU A 29 -1.72 -10.60 -15.76
CA LEU A 29 -2.48 -11.47 -14.87
C LEU A 29 -3.33 -12.43 -15.71
N LEU A 30 -3.40 -13.67 -15.25
CA LEU A 30 -4.25 -14.69 -15.85
C LEU A 30 -4.99 -15.46 -14.74
N PRO A 31 -6.32 -15.42 -14.72
CA PRO A 31 -7.10 -16.34 -13.92
C PRO A 31 -6.84 -17.77 -14.36
N VAL A 32 -6.47 -18.64 -13.41
CA VAL A 32 -6.15 -20.05 -13.70
C VAL A 32 -6.80 -20.97 -12.66
N ARG A 33 -6.78 -22.26 -12.94
CA ARG A 33 -7.14 -23.30 -11.97
C ARG A 33 -6.12 -24.44 -12.00
N ARG A 34 -5.99 -25.11 -10.83
CA ARG A 34 -5.28 -26.36 -10.67
C ARG A 34 -6.24 -27.36 -10.03
N GLY A 35 -6.76 -28.29 -10.85
CA GLY A 35 -7.91 -29.10 -10.45
C GLY A 35 -9.15 -28.22 -10.18
N LYS A 36 -9.73 -28.35 -8.98
CA LYS A 36 -10.88 -27.53 -8.55
C LYS A 36 -10.49 -26.18 -7.96
N LYS A 37 -9.20 -25.95 -7.69
CA LYS A 37 -8.70 -24.75 -7.01
C LYS A 37 -8.56 -23.59 -7.99
N ARG A 38 -9.25 -22.49 -7.74
CA ARG A 38 -9.13 -21.23 -8.51
C ARG A 38 -7.96 -20.42 -7.98
N LEU A 39 -7.09 -19.98 -8.87
CA LEU A 39 -5.84 -19.29 -8.58
C LEU A 39 -5.68 -18.10 -9.51
N MET A 40 -4.72 -17.23 -9.21
CA MET A 40 -4.29 -16.14 -10.06
C MET A 40 -2.81 -16.35 -10.38
N LEU A 41 -2.47 -16.36 -11.66
CA LEU A 41 -1.10 -16.31 -12.15
C LEU A 41 -0.77 -14.86 -12.49
N LYS A 42 0.21 -14.29 -11.79
CA LYS A 42 0.72 -12.92 -12.02
C LYS A 42 2.15 -13.03 -12.52
N ALA A 43 2.44 -12.40 -13.67
CA ALA A 43 3.77 -12.26 -14.24
C ALA A 43 4.19 -10.79 -14.19
N ALA A 44 5.20 -10.50 -13.39
CA ALA A 44 5.73 -9.15 -13.20
C ALA A 44 6.45 -8.66 -14.46
N MET A 45 6.32 -7.37 -14.76
CA MET A 45 7.01 -6.68 -15.86
C MET A 45 8.06 -5.69 -15.34
N ALA A 46 8.19 -5.54 -14.02
CA ALA A 46 9.16 -4.66 -13.37
C ALA A 46 9.74 -5.34 -12.13
N ASP A 47 11.00 -5.03 -11.81
CA ASP A 47 11.73 -5.61 -10.68
C ASP A 47 11.03 -5.37 -9.33
N GLN A 48 10.39 -4.22 -9.17
CA GLN A 48 9.61 -3.89 -7.96
C GLN A 48 8.46 -4.87 -7.73
N GLU A 49 7.80 -5.35 -8.80
CA GLU A 49 6.72 -6.34 -8.70
C GLU A 49 7.26 -7.74 -8.37
N ILE A 50 8.49 -8.05 -8.81
CA ILE A 50 9.19 -9.29 -8.41
C ILE A 50 9.46 -9.25 -6.91
N ALA A 51 10.02 -8.15 -6.40
CA ALA A 51 10.25 -7.94 -4.98
C ALA A 51 8.95 -8.05 -4.17
N GLY A 52 7.87 -7.41 -4.62
CA GLY A 52 6.54 -7.53 -4.02
C GLY A 52 6.04 -8.97 -3.93
N SER A 53 6.31 -9.79 -4.94
CA SER A 53 5.95 -11.22 -4.93
C SER A 53 6.68 -12.03 -3.86
N ILE A 54 7.93 -11.67 -3.54
CA ILE A 54 8.72 -12.27 -2.45
C ILE A 54 8.09 -11.90 -1.11
N VAL A 55 7.72 -10.65 -0.94
CA VAL A 55 7.05 -10.15 0.28
C VAL A 55 5.70 -10.83 0.48
N LEU A 56 4.93 -10.97 -0.60
CA LEU A 56 3.65 -11.66 -0.55
C LEU A 56 3.79 -13.12 -0.09
N GLU A 57 4.82 -13.83 -0.60
CA GLU A 57 5.16 -15.19 -0.17
C GLU A 57 5.56 -15.22 1.30
N TRP A 58 6.34 -14.24 1.77
CA TRP A 58 6.79 -14.14 3.16
C TRP A 58 5.62 -13.97 4.13
N PHE A 59 4.56 -13.22 3.80
CA PHE A 59 3.35 -13.09 4.64
C PHE A 59 2.59 -14.42 4.82
N GLN A 60 2.79 -15.41 3.96
CA GLN A 60 2.20 -16.76 4.03
C GLN A 60 0.69 -16.79 4.24
N GLY A 61 -0.04 -15.82 3.72
CA GLY A 61 -1.49 -15.70 3.87
C GLY A 61 -1.96 -15.03 5.16
N GLY A 62 -1.06 -14.61 6.03
CA GLY A 62 -1.36 -13.83 7.24
C GLY A 62 -1.75 -12.39 6.88
N GLY A 63 -3.03 -12.13 6.63
CA GLY A 63 -3.53 -10.83 6.15
C GLY A 63 -3.31 -10.56 4.66
N ALA A 64 -2.58 -11.42 3.93
CA ALA A 64 -2.30 -11.28 2.51
C ALA A 64 -2.79 -12.49 1.70
N ALA A 65 -2.83 -12.37 0.36
CA ALA A 65 -3.11 -13.48 -0.53
C ALA A 65 -2.06 -14.58 -0.37
N ARG A 66 -2.49 -15.83 -0.28
CA ARG A 66 -1.57 -16.97 -0.14
C ARG A 66 -0.85 -17.25 -1.44
N VAL A 67 0.47 -17.41 -1.36
CA VAL A 67 1.31 -17.85 -2.49
C VAL A 67 1.41 -19.38 -2.50
N PHE A 68 1.32 -19.98 -3.69
CA PHE A 68 1.40 -21.43 -3.91
C PHE A 68 2.65 -21.85 -4.69
N ALA A 69 3.20 -20.97 -5.49
CA ALA A 69 4.46 -21.15 -6.22
C ALA A 69 4.98 -19.77 -6.67
N ARG A 70 6.29 -19.64 -6.76
CA ARG A 70 6.98 -18.50 -7.36
C ARG A 70 8.18 -19.02 -8.15
N ARG A 71 8.38 -18.50 -9.36
CA ARG A 71 9.55 -18.79 -10.20
C ARG A 71 9.77 -17.64 -11.17
N ASP A 72 11.01 -17.21 -11.29
CA ASP A 72 11.42 -16.09 -12.14
C ASP A 72 10.61 -14.82 -11.76
N ASN A 73 9.95 -14.22 -12.73
CA ASN A 73 9.09 -13.06 -12.53
C ASN A 73 7.60 -13.43 -12.30
N ALA A 74 7.26 -14.69 -12.07
CA ALA A 74 5.87 -15.10 -11.89
C ALA A 74 5.57 -15.65 -10.49
N VAL A 75 4.37 -15.34 -10.02
CA VAL A 75 3.80 -15.87 -8.79
C VAL A 75 2.41 -16.48 -9.05
N LEU A 76 2.19 -17.65 -8.50
CA LEU A 76 0.90 -18.31 -8.44
C LEU A 76 0.31 -18.08 -7.06
N MET A 77 -0.76 -17.34 -7.00
CA MET A 77 -1.36 -16.93 -5.72
C MET A 77 -2.85 -17.24 -5.64
N GLU A 78 -3.40 -17.12 -4.46
CA GLU A 78 -4.82 -17.18 -4.19
C GLU A 78 -5.59 -16.19 -5.07
N ARG A 79 -6.69 -16.67 -5.68
CA ARG A 79 -7.60 -15.80 -6.41
C ARG A 79 -8.66 -15.27 -5.47
N LEU A 80 -8.60 -13.99 -5.19
CA LEU A 80 -9.56 -13.27 -4.37
C LEU A 80 -10.70 -12.79 -5.26
N PHE A 81 -11.91 -13.21 -4.96
CA PHE A 81 -13.09 -12.94 -5.80
C PHE A 81 -14.39 -12.90 -4.96
N GLY A 82 -14.29 -12.40 -3.75
CA GLY A 82 -15.45 -12.10 -2.94
C GLY A 82 -16.37 -11.06 -3.61
N PRO A 83 -17.64 -11.02 -3.24
CA PRO A 83 -18.64 -10.20 -3.94
C PRO A 83 -18.47 -8.70 -3.67
N THR A 84 -17.72 -8.33 -2.65
CA THR A 84 -17.63 -6.94 -2.19
C THR A 84 -16.27 -6.34 -2.53
N ALA A 85 -16.27 -5.19 -3.21
CA ALA A 85 -15.10 -4.35 -3.33
C ALA A 85 -15.05 -3.37 -2.15
N LEU A 86 -13.86 -3.19 -1.54
CA LEU A 86 -13.71 -2.33 -0.37
C LEU A 86 -14.07 -0.86 -0.66
N SER A 87 -13.75 -0.38 -1.86
CA SER A 87 -14.19 0.94 -2.33
C SER A 87 -15.73 1.06 -2.47
N GLY A 88 -16.40 -0.04 -2.82
CA GLY A 88 -17.86 -0.11 -2.85
C GLY A 88 -18.46 -0.07 -1.45
N MET A 89 -17.83 -0.75 -0.49
CA MET A 89 -18.20 -0.70 0.93
C MET A 89 -18.08 0.73 1.48
N ALA A 90 -16.97 1.42 1.22
CA ALA A 90 -16.77 2.80 1.64
C ALA A 90 -17.89 3.70 1.12
N ARG A 91 -18.26 3.59 -0.16
CA ARG A 91 -19.37 4.37 -0.74
C ARG A 91 -20.74 4.04 -0.16
N ALA A 92 -20.98 2.79 0.20
CA ALA A 92 -22.30 2.35 0.68
C ALA A 92 -22.48 2.53 2.20
N GLN A 93 -21.42 2.38 2.99
CA GLN A 93 -21.46 2.30 4.45
C GLN A 93 -20.61 3.39 5.13
N GLY A 94 -19.92 4.23 4.34
CA GLY A 94 -19.00 5.26 4.83
C GLY A 94 -17.58 4.75 5.05
N ASP A 95 -16.67 5.70 5.23
CA ASP A 95 -15.22 5.44 5.39
C ASP A 95 -14.93 4.55 6.60
N GLY A 96 -15.66 4.69 7.71
CA GLY A 96 -15.43 3.93 8.93
C GLY A 96 -15.40 2.42 8.73
N ALA A 97 -16.35 1.87 7.97
CA ALA A 97 -16.41 0.44 7.69
C ALA A 97 -15.20 -0.04 6.86
N ALA A 98 -14.78 0.73 5.86
CA ALA A 98 -13.67 0.38 5.00
C ALA A 98 -12.31 0.50 5.73
N TYR A 99 -12.12 1.56 6.53
CA TYR A 99 -10.90 1.73 7.33
C TYR A 99 -10.79 0.71 8.45
N ALA A 100 -11.90 0.25 9.04
CA ALA A 100 -11.86 -0.86 9.99
C ALA A 100 -11.28 -2.13 9.33
N VAL A 101 -11.69 -2.43 8.09
CA VAL A 101 -11.12 -3.56 7.32
C VAL A 101 -9.64 -3.33 7.01
N LEU A 102 -9.25 -2.14 6.55
CA LEU A 102 -7.85 -1.83 6.25
C LEU A 102 -6.96 -1.97 7.50
N CYS A 103 -7.40 -1.45 8.64
CA CYS A 103 -6.67 -1.56 9.91
C CYS A 103 -6.59 -3.03 10.39
N GLU A 104 -7.66 -3.82 10.25
CA GLU A 104 -7.64 -5.25 10.56
C GLU A 104 -6.62 -6.02 9.69
N VAL A 105 -6.60 -5.73 8.39
CA VAL A 105 -5.65 -6.36 7.46
C VAL A 105 -4.21 -5.94 7.82
N ALA A 106 -3.96 -4.64 8.07
CA ALA A 106 -2.65 -4.14 8.51
C ALA A 106 -2.21 -4.83 9.81
N TYR A 107 -3.10 -4.96 10.79
CA TYR A 107 -2.81 -5.67 12.04
C TYR A 107 -2.38 -7.12 11.80
N LYS A 108 -3.08 -7.86 10.92
CA LYS A 108 -2.72 -9.23 10.56
C LYS A 108 -1.36 -9.32 9.87
N LEU A 109 -1.05 -8.38 8.97
CA LEU A 109 0.26 -8.30 8.31
C LEU A 109 1.37 -8.05 9.34
N HIS A 110 1.17 -7.09 10.24
CA HIS A 110 2.16 -6.74 11.27
C HIS A 110 2.32 -7.84 12.35
N SER A 111 1.29 -8.65 12.60
CA SER A 111 1.36 -9.79 13.52
C SER A 111 2.23 -10.93 13.01
N ALA A 112 2.56 -10.94 11.71
CA ALA A 112 3.56 -11.85 11.15
C ALA A 112 5.01 -11.46 11.49
N ALA A 113 5.22 -10.36 12.23
CA ALA A 113 6.53 -9.83 12.62
C ALA A 113 7.35 -10.73 13.57
N ASP A 114 6.76 -11.80 14.14
CA ASP A 114 7.52 -12.84 14.86
C ASP A 114 8.52 -13.60 13.98
N ARG A 115 8.42 -13.42 12.66
CA ARG A 115 9.40 -13.91 11.69
C ARG A 115 10.46 -12.84 11.49
N LEU A 116 11.72 -13.25 11.53
CA LEU A 116 12.83 -12.34 11.22
C LEU A 116 12.59 -11.69 9.84
N PRO A 117 12.76 -10.37 9.72
CA PRO A 117 12.76 -9.71 8.43
C PRO A 117 13.78 -10.40 7.50
N PHE A 118 13.43 -10.57 6.24
CA PHE A 118 14.39 -11.05 5.24
C PHE A 118 15.07 -9.88 4.53
N ASP A 119 16.24 -10.11 3.94
CA ASP A 119 17.08 -9.08 3.31
C ASP A 119 16.45 -8.40 2.08
N GLY A 120 15.28 -8.86 1.62
CA GLY A 120 14.58 -8.31 0.46
C GLY A 120 13.65 -7.13 0.75
N LEU A 121 13.50 -6.71 2.04
CA LEU A 121 12.67 -5.54 2.38
C LEU A 121 13.44 -4.24 2.12
N THR A 122 12.76 -3.24 1.59
CA THR A 122 13.32 -1.90 1.38
C THR A 122 13.24 -1.11 2.69
N PRO A 123 14.38 -0.71 3.28
CA PRO A 123 14.37 0.18 4.44
C PRO A 123 13.67 1.50 4.13
N VAL A 124 12.92 2.04 5.09
CA VAL A 124 12.21 3.33 4.89
C VAL A 124 13.15 4.47 4.53
N GLU A 125 14.40 4.45 5.00
CA GLU A 125 15.41 5.44 4.66
C GLU A 125 15.70 5.46 3.15
N LYS A 126 15.75 4.28 2.51
CA LYS A 126 15.91 4.15 1.07
C LYS A 126 14.62 4.54 0.33
N TRP A 127 13.46 4.21 0.89
CA TRP A 127 12.17 4.59 0.32
C TRP A 127 11.99 6.10 0.23
N PHE A 128 12.43 6.83 1.26
CA PHE A 128 12.36 8.28 1.34
C PHE A 128 13.59 9.02 0.78
N GLU A 129 14.55 8.32 0.17
CA GLU A 129 15.79 8.91 -0.36
C GLU A 129 15.54 10.06 -1.36
N ALA A 130 14.48 9.97 -2.16
CA ALA A 130 14.10 11.03 -3.09
C ALA A 130 13.80 12.37 -2.41
N LEU A 131 13.37 12.40 -1.15
CA LEU A 131 13.21 13.65 -0.40
C LEU A 131 14.54 14.39 -0.20
N SER A 132 15.64 13.66 0.01
CA SER A 132 16.98 14.27 0.18
C SER A 132 17.43 14.96 -1.10
N VAL A 133 17.28 14.31 -2.24
CA VAL A 133 17.62 14.88 -3.54
C VAL A 133 16.74 16.10 -3.83
N THR A 134 15.42 15.94 -3.71
CA THR A 134 14.46 17.01 -4.02
C THR A 134 14.59 18.20 -3.06
N SER A 135 14.93 17.97 -1.80
CA SER A 135 15.21 19.03 -0.82
C SER A 135 16.39 19.88 -1.24
N ASN A 136 17.46 19.28 -1.74
CA ASN A 136 18.64 19.99 -2.23
C ASN A 136 18.32 20.84 -3.48
N ASP A 137 17.47 20.30 -4.38
CA ASP A 137 17.18 20.94 -5.65
C ASP A 137 16.13 22.06 -5.55
N PHE A 138 15.11 21.89 -4.69
CA PHE A 138 13.95 22.77 -4.62
C PHE A 138 13.74 23.46 -3.27
N GLY A 139 14.36 22.98 -2.17
CA GLY A 139 14.23 23.58 -0.83
C GLY A 139 12.79 23.58 -0.29
N GLY A 140 12.51 24.53 0.62
CA GLY A 140 11.16 24.84 1.11
C GLY A 140 10.37 23.65 1.67
N LEU A 141 9.29 23.27 1.00
CA LEU A 141 8.43 22.16 1.39
C LEU A 141 9.19 20.83 1.55
N PHE A 142 10.08 20.52 0.63
CA PHE A 142 10.84 19.27 0.66
C PHE A 142 11.89 19.24 1.76
N THR A 143 12.47 20.42 2.11
CA THR A 143 13.37 20.54 3.29
C THR A 143 12.60 20.23 4.57
N LYS A 144 11.42 20.81 4.75
CA LYS A 144 10.55 20.53 5.90
C LYS A 144 10.19 19.04 5.98
N ALA A 145 9.82 18.43 4.85
CA ALA A 145 9.46 17.02 4.79
C ALA A 145 10.67 16.13 5.14
N LYS A 146 11.86 16.47 4.66
CA LYS A 146 13.10 15.76 4.99
C LYS A 146 13.42 15.86 6.48
N GLU A 147 13.36 17.04 7.07
CA GLU A 147 13.59 17.26 8.50
C GLU A 147 12.57 16.50 9.35
N THR A 148 11.30 16.51 8.97
CA THR A 148 10.24 15.73 9.63
C THR A 148 10.52 14.23 9.52
N PHE A 149 10.90 13.75 8.32
CA PHE A 149 11.28 12.35 8.13
C PHE A 149 12.46 11.95 9.01
N ASP A 150 13.51 12.77 9.09
CA ASP A 150 14.69 12.50 9.91
C ASP A 150 14.32 12.37 11.39
N ALA A 151 13.45 13.25 11.89
CA ALA A 151 12.95 13.18 13.27
C ALA A 151 12.14 11.92 13.52
N LEU A 152 11.27 11.53 12.57
CA LEU A 152 10.48 10.29 12.64
C LEU A 152 11.38 9.05 12.61
N ALA A 153 12.37 9.01 11.70
CA ALA A 153 13.29 7.89 11.55
C ALA A 153 14.18 7.73 12.79
N PHE A 154 14.62 8.85 13.39
CA PHE A 154 15.42 8.84 14.62
C PHE A 154 14.63 8.33 15.84
N THR A 155 13.31 8.62 15.90
CA THR A 155 12.44 8.27 17.02
C THR A 155 11.54 7.07 16.72
N GLN A 156 11.78 6.33 15.61
CA GLN A 156 10.92 5.23 15.22
C GLN A 156 10.91 4.11 16.28
N GLY A 157 9.74 3.51 16.46
CA GLY A 157 9.54 2.32 17.27
C GLY A 157 10.11 1.06 16.60
N PRO A 158 9.72 -0.13 17.08
CA PRO A 158 10.12 -1.39 16.45
C PRO A 158 9.79 -1.40 14.97
N ARG A 159 10.77 -1.79 14.14
CA ARG A 159 10.61 -1.93 12.70
C ARG A 159 9.94 -3.25 12.38
N VAL A 160 8.95 -3.19 11.53
CA VAL A 160 8.20 -4.35 11.04
C VAL A 160 8.14 -4.36 9.53
N PRO A 161 7.96 -5.54 8.90
CA PRO A 161 7.63 -5.61 7.49
C PRO A 161 6.29 -4.93 7.23
N LEU A 162 6.29 -3.98 6.29
CA LEU A 162 5.11 -3.26 5.84
C LEU A 162 4.72 -3.72 4.44
N HIS A 163 3.44 -3.68 4.15
CA HIS A 163 2.93 -3.85 2.79
C HIS A 163 3.45 -2.73 1.88
N GLY A 164 3.40 -1.50 2.37
CA GLY A 164 3.97 -0.33 1.71
C GLY A 164 3.12 0.27 0.59
N ASP A 165 1.90 -0.25 0.37
CA ASP A 165 0.91 0.26 -0.59
C ASP A 165 -0.50 -0.23 -0.22
N LEU A 166 -0.80 -0.26 1.08
CA LEU A 166 -2.08 -0.78 1.56
C LEU A 166 -3.18 0.26 1.37
N HIS A 167 -4.15 -0.05 0.53
CA HIS A 167 -5.31 0.81 0.26
C HIS A 167 -6.49 0.01 -0.29
N HIS A 168 -7.62 0.66 -0.51
CA HIS A 168 -8.89 0.07 -0.91
C HIS A 168 -8.83 -0.86 -2.14
N ALA A 169 -7.95 -0.60 -3.11
CA ALA A 169 -7.81 -1.42 -4.32
C ALA A 169 -6.90 -2.63 -4.11
N ASN A 170 -6.01 -2.58 -3.09
CA ASN A 170 -5.06 -3.64 -2.77
C ASN A 170 -5.56 -4.56 -1.63
N VAL A 171 -6.80 -4.38 -1.18
CA VAL A 171 -7.45 -5.27 -0.21
C VAL A 171 -8.72 -5.84 -0.83
N LEU A 172 -8.70 -7.15 -1.07
CA LEU A 172 -9.76 -7.88 -1.75
C LEU A 172 -10.39 -8.92 -0.83
N GLN A 173 -11.64 -9.23 -1.08
CA GLN A 173 -12.39 -10.19 -0.29
C GLN A 173 -12.19 -11.62 -0.81
N ARG A 174 -12.00 -12.57 0.10
CA ARG A 174 -12.10 -14.01 -0.16
C ARG A 174 -13.56 -14.43 -0.33
N SER A 175 -13.79 -15.57 -0.95
CA SER A 175 -15.13 -16.18 -1.01
C SER A 175 -15.68 -16.54 0.38
N SER A 176 -14.80 -16.71 1.38
CA SER A 176 -15.19 -16.91 2.79
C SER A 176 -15.72 -15.65 3.48
N GLY A 177 -15.59 -14.46 2.85
CA GLY A 177 -15.90 -13.18 3.44
C GLY A 177 -14.70 -12.47 4.08
N GLU A 178 -13.58 -13.17 4.32
CA GLU A 178 -12.37 -12.58 4.87
C GLU A 178 -11.67 -11.65 3.86
N TRP A 179 -10.93 -10.67 4.37
CA TRP A 179 -10.16 -9.73 3.56
C TRP A 179 -8.67 -10.08 3.54
N ALA A 180 -8.01 -9.82 2.41
CA ALA A 180 -6.60 -10.07 2.24
C ALA A 180 -5.96 -9.04 1.31
N ALA A 181 -4.73 -8.65 1.63
CA ALA A 181 -3.94 -7.73 0.82
C ALA A 181 -3.28 -8.44 -0.37
N ILE A 182 -3.08 -7.67 -1.45
CA ILE A 182 -2.33 -8.05 -2.66
C ILE A 182 -1.34 -6.94 -3.01
N ASP A 183 -0.36 -7.21 -3.84
CA ASP A 183 0.56 -6.22 -4.45
C ASP A 183 1.41 -5.40 -3.45
N PRO A 184 2.05 -6.03 -2.45
CA PRO A 184 2.91 -5.32 -1.51
C PRO A 184 4.16 -4.76 -2.21
N LYS A 185 4.68 -3.64 -1.70
CA LYS A 185 5.98 -3.07 -2.07
C LYS A 185 7.11 -3.59 -1.17
N GLY A 186 6.79 -3.98 0.05
CA GLY A 186 7.73 -4.58 0.99
C GLY A 186 8.72 -3.59 1.58
N LEU A 187 8.27 -2.82 2.54
CA LEU A 187 9.13 -1.91 3.28
C LEU A 187 9.50 -2.48 4.65
N LEU A 188 10.57 -1.97 5.21
CA LEU A 188 10.95 -2.22 6.60
C LEU A 188 10.93 -0.91 7.37
N GLY A 189 9.98 -0.73 8.27
CA GLY A 189 9.80 0.51 9.02
C GLY A 189 8.83 0.38 10.18
N GLU A 190 8.48 1.49 10.79
CA GLU A 190 7.48 1.46 11.84
C GLU A 190 6.06 1.33 11.28
N ARG A 191 5.19 0.68 12.05
CA ARG A 191 3.82 0.36 11.64
C ARG A 191 2.97 1.60 11.32
N THR A 192 3.23 2.76 11.91
CA THR A 192 2.45 3.98 11.68
C THR A 192 2.53 4.45 10.23
N LEU A 193 3.65 4.21 9.53
CA LEU A 193 3.79 4.52 8.11
C LEU A 193 2.80 3.74 7.22
N GLU A 194 2.49 2.49 7.55
CA GLU A 194 1.49 1.72 6.80
C GLU A 194 0.12 2.42 6.78
N TYR A 195 -0.29 2.93 7.93
CA TYR A 195 -1.56 3.64 8.07
C TYR A 195 -1.57 4.99 7.33
N ALA A 196 -0.43 5.69 7.28
CA ALA A 196 -0.30 6.92 6.52
C ALA A 196 -0.56 6.70 5.01
N MET A 197 -0.08 5.59 4.45
CA MET A 197 -0.23 5.28 3.04
C MET A 197 -1.68 5.06 2.62
N MET A 198 -2.51 4.45 3.48
CA MET A 198 -3.90 4.17 3.14
C MET A 198 -4.82 5.41 3.10
N LEU A 199 -4.39 6.53 3.69
CA LEU A 199 -5.21 7.75 3.82
C LEU A 199 -5.40 8.50 2.50
N PHE A 200 -4.53 8.29 1.52
CA PHE A 200 -4.55 9.05 0.26
C PHE A 200 -5.62 8.60 -0.72
N VAL A 201 -6.05 7.34 -0.66
CA VAL A 201 -7.07 6.82 -1.57
C VAL A 201 -8.45 7.21 -1.08
N ASP A 202 -9.18 7.96 -1.91
CA ASP A 202 -10.54 8.37 -1.65
C ASP A 202 -11.51 7.79 -2.68
N PRO A 203 -12.31 6.78 -2.31
CA PRO A 203 -13.30 6.18 -3.21
C PRO A 203 -14.41 7.13 -3.66
N HIS A 204 -14.59 8.26 -2.99
CA HIS A 204 -15.60 9.28 -3.33
C HIS A 204 -15.04 10.35 -4.27
N SER A 205 -13.72 10.49 -4.35
CA SER A 205 -13.07 11.47 -5.21
C SER A 205 -13.06 11.03 -6.67
N LYS A 206 -13.27 11.99 -7.61
CA LYS A 206 -13.13 11.75 -9.05
C LYS A 206 -11.69 11.44 -9.47
N THR A 207 -10.73 11.91 -8.73
CA THR A 207 -9.29 11.67 -8.97
C THR A 207 -8.79 10.40 -8.29
N GLY A 208 -9.60 9.79 -7.40
CA GLY A 208 -9.19 8.69 -6.53
C GLY A 208 -8.28 9.11 -5.37
N ILE A 209 -7.91 10.41 -5.28
CA ILE A 209 -7.03 10.96 -4.25
C ILE A 209 -7.85 11.87 -3.35
N GLY A 210 -7.70 11.73 -2.03
CA GLY A 210 -8.34 12.55 -1.02
C GLY A 210 -7.81 13.99 -1.00
N ASN A 211 -8.64 14.91 -0.55
CA ASN A 211 -8.20 16.25 -0.21
C ASN A 211 -7.70 16.31 1.24
N CYS A 212 -7.08 17.43 1.63
CA CYS A 212 -6.49 17.60 2.94
C CYS A 212 -7.51 17.40 4.08
N ASP A 213 -8.69 18.02 4.01
CA ASP A 213 -9.73 17.93 5.05
C ASP A 213 -10.21 16.48 5.25
N GLY A 214 -10.44 15.76 4.14
CA GLY A 214 -10.80 14.35 4.18
C GLY A 214 -9.70 13.47 4.77
N ILE A 215 -8.42 13.75 4.47
CA ILE A 215 -7.29 13.04 5.06
C ILE A 215 -7.20 13.31 6.56
N VAL A 216 -7.33 14.57 7.00
CA VAL A 216 -7.30 14.94 8.42
C VAL A 216 -8.43 14.27 9.20
N SER A 217 -9.63 14.26 8.65
CA SER A 217 -10.77 13.56 9.25
C SER A 217 -10.48 12.05 9.43
N ARG A 218 -9.84 11.43 8.44
CA ARG A 218 -9.46 10.01 8.47
C ARG A 218 -8.31 9.72 9.44
N ILE A 219 -7.42 10.68 9.70
CA ILE A 219 -6.34 10.52 10.69
C ILE A 219 -6.90 10.20 12.07
N SER A 220 -7.89 10.97 12.55
CA SER A 220 -8.54 10.70 13.83
C SER A 220 -9.16 9.31 13.89
N LEU A 221 -9.91 8.93 12.84
CA LEU A 221 -10.52 7.61 12.72
C LEU A 221 -9.49 6.49 12.73
N VAL A 222 -8.44 6.59 11.91
CA VAL A 222 -7.43 5.53 11.77
C VAL A 222 -6.54 5.44 13.01
N SER A 223 -6.21 6.56 13.65
CA SER A 223 -5.43 6.55 14.89
C SER A 223 -6.16 5.82 16.01
N GLU A 224 -7.49 6.00 16.11
CA GLU A 224 -8.33 5.28 17.07
C GLU A 224 -8.39 3.77 16.73
N LEU A 225 -8.72 3.41 15.47
CA LEU A 225 -8.84 2.02 15.03
C LEU A 225 -7.53 1.23 15.14
N ALA A 226 -6.40 1.86 14.84
CA ALA A 226 -5.09 1.21 14.83
C ALA A 226 -4.31 1.34 16.15
N GLY A 227 -4.77 2.19 17.07
CA GLY A 227 -4.07 2.48 18.32
C GLY A 227 -2.70 3.11 18.07
N VAL A 228 -2.61 4.08 17.15
CA VAL A 228 -1.40 4.85 16.84
C VAL A 228 -1.59 6.32 17.20
N ASP A 229 -0.48 7.02 17.47
CA ASP A 229 -0.50 8.44 17.77
C ASP A 229 -0.90 9.27 16.53
N ALA A 230 -1.89 10.18 16.68
CA ALA A 230 -2.45 10.94 15.59
C ALA A 230 -1.46 11.96 15.01
N ASP A 231 -0.65 12.63 15.86
CA ASP A 231 0.34 13.61 15.42
C ASP A 231 1.47 12.92 14.64
N ARG A 232 1.88 11.73 15.10
CA ARG A 232 2.84 10.91 14.40
C ARG A 232 2.31 10.39 13.06
N LEU A 233 1.04 9.97 13.03
CA LEU A 233 0.36 9.53 11.80
C LEU A 233 0.26 10.70 10.79
N LEU A 234 -0.08 11.90 11.24
CA LEU A 234 -0.09 13.11 10.41
C LEU A 234 1.30 13.42 9.85
N SER A 235 2.33 13.33 10.69
CA SER A 235 3.72 13.59 10.28
C SER A 235 4.18 12.60 9.19
N TRP A 236 3.90 11.32 9.34
CA TRP A 236 4.15 10.32 8.28
C TRP A 236 3.34 10.60 7.02
N THR A 237 2.08 11.01 7.16
CA THR A 237 1.21 11.36 6.02
C THR A 237 1.76 12.55 5.25
N PHE A 238 2.24 13.58 5.95
CA PHE A 238 2.93 14.71 5.33
C PHE A 238 4.18 14.28 4.55
N CYS A 239 5.07 13.51 5.19
CA CYS A 239 6.27 13.01 4.53
C CYS A 239 5.95 12.19 3.28
N GLN A 240 4.95 11.32 3.34
CA GLN A 240 4.54 10.50 2.20
C GLN A 240 3.93 11.32 1.07
N ALA A 241 3.12 12.34 1.36
CA ALA A 241 2.59 13.27 0.34
C ALA A 241 3.72 14.03 -0.36
N ALA A 242 4.70 14.52 0.40
CA ALA A 242 5.88 15.18 -0.14
C ALA A 242 6.73 14.22 -1.00
N LEU A 243 6.89 12.97 -0.58
CA LEU A 243 7.59 11.95 -1.36
C LEU A 243 6.90 11.69 -2.72
N TYR A 244 5.58 11.58 -2.74
CA TYR A 244 4.85 11.50 -4.01
C TYR A 244 5.07 12.75 -4.87
N GLY A 245 5.08 13.95 -4.28
CA GLY A 245 5.43 15.20 -4.98
C GLY A 245 6.83 15.16 -5.59
N ALA A 246 7.80 14.56 -4.90
CA ALA A 246 9.17 14.37 -5.38
C ALA A 246 9.23 13.36 -6.55
N TRP A 247 8.58 12.20 -6.42
CA TRP A 247 8.57 11.18 -7.45
C TRP A 247 7.89 11.61 -8.76
N PHE A 248 6.87 12.46 -8.66
CA PHE A 248 6.14 12.97 -9.82
C PHE A 248 6.68 14.31 -10.35
N THR A 249 7.87 14.76 -9.90
CA THR A 249 8.47 16.02 -10.41
C THR A 249 8.55 16.00 -11.93
N GLY A 250 7.99 17.04 -12.57
CA GLY A 250 7.89 17.15 -14.03
C GLY A 250 6.75 16.34 -14.69
N HIS A 251 5.94 15.61 -13.91
CA HIS A 251 4.84 14.78 -14.42
C HIS A 251 3.50 15.13 -13.75
N PRO A 252 2.35 15.04 -14.46
CA PRO A 252 1.07 14.99 -13.75
C PRO A 252 1.03 13.71 -12.87
N PRO A 253 0.70 13.78 -11.60
CA PRO A 253 0.00 14.77 -10.79
C PRO A 253 0.88 15.55 -9.78
N GLU A 254 2.11 15.93 -10.12
CA GLU A 254 3.03 16.65 -9.23
C GLU A 254 2.35 17.78 -8.44
N LYS A 255 1.62 18.67 -9.17
CA LYS A 255 0.97 19.85 -8.55
C LYS A 255 -0.03 19.47 -7.48
N LEU A 256 -0.75 18.36 -7.66
CA LEU A 256 -1.72 17.87 -6.69
C LEU A 256 -1.00 17.42 -5.41
N TRP A 257 0.05 16.61 -5.54
CA TRP A 257 0.80 16.11 -4.40
C TRP A 257 1.56 17.19 -3.64
N ARG A 258 2.16 18.15 -4.36
CA ARG A 258 2.84 19.30 -3.73
C ARG A 258 1.86 20.17 -2.96
N ARG A 259 0.67 20.43 -3.51
CA ARG A 259 -0.38 21.16 -2.81
C ARG A 259 -0.83 20.42 -1.56
N LEU A 260 -1.15 19.14 -1.69
CA LEU A 260 -1.58 18.31 -0.55
C LEU A 260 -0.51 18.26 0.54
N ALA A 261 0.75 18.09 0.17
CA ALA A 261 1.85 18.13 1.13
C ALA A 261 2.00 19.51 1.80
N SER A 262 1.78 20.61 1.06
CA SER A 262 1.79 21.96 1.65
C SER A 262 0.66 22.16 2.65
N ASP A 263 -0.56 21.75 2.30
CA ASP A 263 -1.73 21.84 3.17
C ASP A 263 -1.53 21.00 4.47
N LEU A 264 -0.94 19.81 4.35
CA LEU A 264 -0.61 18.96 5.50
C LEU A 264 0.55 19.53 6.35
N ALA A 265 1.54 20.17 5.73
CA ALA A 265 2.63 20.82 6.45
C ALA A 265 2.13 21.91 7.39
N ASP A 266 1.16 22.70 6.94
CA ASP A 266 0.58 23.80 7.75
C ASP A 266 -0.14 23.27 8.99
N ILE A 267 -0.69 22.05 8.93
CA ILE A 267 -1.35 21.41 10.07
C ILE A 267 -0.32 20.73 10.98
N THR A 268 0.68 20.06 10.42
CA THR A 268 1.74 19.38 11.19
C THR A 268 2.54 20.35 12.04
N LEU A 269 2.69 21.61 11.58
CA LEU A 269 3.38 22.68 12.31
C LEU A 269 2.48 23.39 13.35
N ASP A 270 1.15 23.17 13.31
CA ASP A 270 0.18 23.69 14.28
C ASP A 270 -0.78 22.58 14.74
N PRO A 271 -0.35 21.71 15.66
CA PRO A 271 -1.15 20.59 16.16
C PRO A 271 -2.49 21.01 16.80
N ALA A 272 -2.68 22.30 17.16
CA ALA A 272 -3.94 22.78 17.69
C ALA A 272 -5.09 22.68 16.67
N ARG A 273 -4.78 22.68 15.36
CA ARG A 273 -5.78 22.54 14.30
C ARG A 273 -6.36 21.13 14.18
N LEU A 274 -5.64 20.08 14.59
CA LEU A 274 -6.19 18.72 14.64
C LEU A 274 -7.33 18.56 15.64
N ARG A 275 -7.34 19.37 16.71
CA ARG A 275 -8.32 19.28 17.79
C ARG A 275 -9.62 20.03 17.51
N THR A 276 -9.69 20.83 16.44
CA THR A 276 -10.86 21.68 16.11
C THR A 276 -11.75 21.08 15.04
N THR A 277 -11.41 19.94 14.44
CA THR A 277 -12.14 19.26 13.36
C THR A 277 -12.87 17.98 13.81
N GLY A 278 -12.99 17.75 15.12
CA GLY A 278 -13.73 16.64 15.74
C GLY A 278 -15.19 16.98 16.06
#